data_382eb7ce5d1e1f8ce9487ae2ae24e0e8
#
_entry.id   382eb7ce5d1e1f8ce9487ae2ae24e0e8
#
_cell.length_a   1.000
_cell.length_b   1.000
_cell.length_c   1.000
_cell.angle_alpha   90.00
_cell.angle_beta   90.00
_cell.angle_gamma   90.00
#
_symmetry.space_group_name_H-M   'P 1'
#
loop_
_entity.id
_entity.type
_entity.pdbx_description
1 polymer ?
#
loop_
_entity_poly.entity_id
_entity_poly.type
_entity_poly.pdbx_seq_one_letter_code
_entity_poly.pdbx_strand_id
1 'polypeptide(L)'
;MRFFSLPRKHSVILAAALLLFIGVSTAFSGSSDKDKSAKGAPSSIEDSHAPDADVIITQAESTESDSPLLPGGDTRSSRLKAITGSWNTNWERRTIELHELRHGGPPRDGIPPIDDPKHVSADEAEAWLEGNEPVIAFIRGTEARAYPLQILIWHEIVNDRVGGDPVLITFCPLCNSSIVFDRRVGDQVYEFGTSGLLRNSDLVMYDRTTESLWQQLTGTGIVGEHAGDRLIFLPSSIVSFDDFRNAYPEGKILSRETGHSRTYGWNPYVGYDRIGDSPFLFTGEIDSRLTAMERVVAVTLHNRGRELNVAYPYTTLASEHVINDVQSGVHLVVFHEAGTSSALDAQEISDGRDIGATGVFRPELNGEVLYFTVKSGEIIDENTGSTWDIFGRAVKGPLRGAQLEPVIHGDHFWFAWVAFKPDTIVYSEG
;
A
#
# COMPACT_ATOMS: atom_id res chain seq x y z
N MET A 1 -13.86 13.72 -54.19
CA MET A 1 -13.84 14.38 -52.89
C MET A 1 -13.58 13.35 -51.81
N ARG A 2 -12.36 13.29 -51.29
CA ARG A 2 -11.96 12.35 -50.20
C ARG A 2 -11.95 13.16 -48.92
N PHE A 3 -12.80 12.80 -47.95
CA PHE A 3 -12.74 13.36 -46.60
C PHE A 3 -11.68 12.61 -45.80
N PHE A 4 -10.64 13.32 -45.38
CA PHE A 4 -9.68 12.87 -44.39
C PHE A 4 -10.32 13.00 -43.01
N SER A 5 -10.45 11.89 -42.29
CA SER A 5 -10.75 11.88 -40.88
C SER A 5 -9.45 12.01 -40.07
N LEU A 6 -9.31 13.05 -39.28
CA LEU A 6 -8.26 13.22 -38.31
C LEU A 6 -8.55 12.39 -37.06
N PRO A 7 -7.54 11.77 -36.43
CA PRO A 7 -7.74 11.04 -35.20
C PRO A 7 -7.96 11.99 -34.02
N ARG A 8 -9.01 11.77 -33.27
CA ARG A 8 -9.30 12.45 -32.00
C ARG A 8 -8.22 12.01 -30.98
N LYS A 9 -7.29 12.90 -30.67
CA LYS A 9 -6.35 12.75 -29.56
C LYS A 9 -7.11 13.01 -28.26
N HIS A 10 -7.01 12.08 -27.34
CA HIS A 10 -7.62 12.10 -26.04
C HIS A 10 -7.04 13.22 -25.15
N SER A 11 -7.88 14.15 -24.76
CA SER A 11 -7.60 15.19 -23.76
C SER A 11 -8.67 15.05 -22.68
N VAL A 12 -8.52 14.10 -21.77
CA VAL A 12 -9.51 13.86 -20.70
C VAL A 12 -8.91 13.90 -19.29
N ILE A 13 -7.60 13.95 -19.12
CA ILE A 13 -6.98 13.77 -17.77
C ILE A 13 -6.75 15.09 -17.01
N LEU A 14 -7.00 16.26 -17.58
CA LEU A 14 -6.67 17.54 -16.92
C LEU A 14 -7.80 18.18 -16.09
N ALA A 15 -8.99 17.61 -16.07
CA ALA A 15 -10.17 18.24 -15.46
C ALA A 15 -10.40 17.91 -13.97
N ALA A 16 -9.86 16.81 -13.44
CA ALA A 16 -10.16 16.36 -12.08
C ALA A 16 -9.43 17.13 -10.96
N ALA A 17 -8.28 17.75 -11.25
CA ALA A 17 -7.48 18.43 -10.23
C ALA A 17 -7.85 19.90 -9.97
N LEU A 18 -8.75 20.52 -10.76
CA LEU A 18 -8.97 21.98 -10.71
C LEU A 18 -10.31 22.44 -10.11
N LEU A 19 -11.18 21.57 -9.62
CA LEU A 19 -12.53 21.94 -9.18
C LEU A 19 -12.78 21.89 -7.66
N LEU A 20 -11.77 22.00 -6.81
CA LEU A 20 -11.94 21.84 -5.35
C LEU A 20 -11.42 23.01 -4.50
N PHE A 21 -11.62 24.23 -4.93
CA PHE A 21 -11.43 25.41 -4.08
C PHE A 21 -12.71 26.25 -4.00
N ILE A 22 -13.68 25.85 -3.17
CA ILE A 22 -14.62 26.75 -2.48
C ILE A 22 -15.04 26.03 -1.19
N GLY A 23 -14.43 26.36 -0.08
CA GLY A 23 -14.79 25.90 1.26
C GLY A 23 -15.03 27.09 2.17
N VAL A 24 -16.25 27.26 2.61
CA VAL A 24 -16.66 28.30 3.58
C VAL A 24 -16.36 27.77 4.99
N SER A 25 -15.53 28.50 5.72
CA SER A 25 -15.33 28.34 7.17
C SER A 25 -16.56 28.83 7.94
N THR A 26 -17.10 27.97 8.80
CA THR A 26 -17.89 28.42 9.96
C THR A 26 -17.39 27.69 11.23
N ALA A 27 -16.85 28.47 12.13
CA ALA A 27 -16.45 28.05 13.47
C ALA A 27 -17.70 27.98 14.38
N PHE A 28 -17.76 26.94 15.21
CA PHE A 28 -18.59 26.94 16.42
C PHE A 28 -17.81 26.36 17.60
N SER A 29 -17.77 27.14 18.67
CA SER A 29 -17.16 26.89 19.97
C SER A 29 -18.18 26.34 20.96
N GLY A 30 -17.74 25.56 21.97
CA GLY A 30 -18.51 25.28 23.21
C GLY A 30 -18.12 23.96 23.83
N SER A 31 -17.35 23.97 24.76
CA SER A 31 -17.24 23.95 26.24
C SER A 31 -17.62 22.63 26.91
N SER A 32 -16.62 22.10 27.59
CA SER A 32 -16.47 21.42 28.90
C SER A 32 -17.68 20.85 29.63
N ASP A 33 -17.58 19.65 30.21
CA ASP A 33 -17.44 19.37 31.64
C ASP A 33 -17.26 17.89 32.01
N LYS A 34 -16.25 17.64 32.76
CA LYS A 34 -15.91 16.90 33.98
C LYS A 34 -16.70 15.67 34.46
N ASP A 35 -15.85 14.68 34.78
CA ASP A 35 -15.74 13.91 36.02
C ASP A 35 -16.77 12.82 36.40
N LYS A 36 -16.31 11.60 36.58
CA LYS A 36 -16.09 10.93 37.86
C LYS A 36 -15.70 9.43 37.76
N SER A 37 -14.76 9.12 38.61
CA SER A 37 -14.16 7.82 38.92
C SER A 37 -15.14 6.78 39.51
N ALA A 38 -14.86 5.48 39.27
CA ALA A 38 -15.01 4.45 40.30
C ALA A 38 -14.11 3.24 40.06
N LYS A 39 -13.45 2.81 41.14
CA LYS A 39 -12.53 1.69 41.29
C LYS A 39 -13.26 0.34 41.30
N GLY A 40 -12.55 -0.70 40.90
CA GLY A 40 -12.87 -2.08 41.25
C GLY A 40 -12.00 -3.10 40.48
N ALA A 41 -10.99 -3.64 41.13
CA ALA A 41 -10.27 -4.88 40.79
C ALA A 41 -10.46 -5.84 41.99
N PRO A 42 -9.98 -7.10 41.96
CA PRO A 42 -9.56 -7.96 40.86
C PRO A 42 -10.18 -9.38 40.93
N SER A 43 -10.05 -10.21 39.90
CA SER A 43 -9.92 -11.66 40.11
C SER A 43 -9.11 -12.29 38.99
N SER A 44 -8.08 -12.97 39.39
CA SER A 44 -7.14 -13.80 38.63
C SER A 44 -7.85 -14.99 37.97
N ILE A 45 -7.58 -15.20 36.68
CA ILE A 45 -7.71 -16.50 36.03
C ILE A 45 -6.42 -16.71 35.21
N GLU A 46 -5.90 -17.91 35.35
CA GLU A 46 -4.59 -18.39 34.95
C GLU A 46 -4.33 -18.33 33.44
N ASP A 47 -3.10 -17.93 33.14
CA ASP A 47 -2.45 -17.97 31.84
C ASP A 47 -2.51 -19.37 31.22
N SER A 48 -3.15 -19.47 30.07
CA SER A 48 -2.78 -20.47 29.07
C SER A 48 -1.94 -19.76 28.01
N HIS A 49 -0.63 -19.95 28.06
CA HIS A 49 0.33 -19.49 27.06
C HIS A 49 -0.11 -19.98 25.68
N ALA A 50 -0.56 -19.04 24.85
CA ALA A 50 -0.42 -19.18 23.41
C ALA A 50 1.09 -18.97 23.09
N PRO A 51 1.68 -19.74 22.17
CA PRO A 51 3.07 -19.53 21.81
C PRO A 51 3.20 -18.12 21.20
N ASP A 52 4.11 -17.32 21.79
CA ASP A 52 4.58 -16.07 21.19
C ASP A 52 5.04 -16.39 19.77
N ALA A 53 4.26 -15.97 18.80
CA ALA A 53 4.71 -15.93 17.42
C ALA A 53 5.72 -14.79 17.34
N ASP A 54 6.99 -15.10 17.59
CA ASP A 54 8.10 -14.24 17.17
C ASP A 54 7.99 -14.08 15.66
N VAL A 55 7.39 -12.97 15.24
CA VAL A 55 7.37 -12.55 13.84
C VAL A 55 8.83 -12.26 13.48
N ILE A 56 9.50 -13.23 12.90
CA ILE A 56 10.79 -13.01 12.26
C ILE A 56 10.48 -12.16 11.02
N ILE A 57 10.51 -10.86 11.23
CA ILE A 57 10.45 -9.88 10.16
C ILE A 57 11.74 -10.08 9.37
N THR A 58 11.67 -10.69 8.18
CA THR A 58 12.76 -10.69 7.22
C THR A 58 12.91 -9.27 6.68
N GLN A 59 13.37 -8.38 7.55
CA GLN A 59 13.65 -6.98 7.24
C GLN A 59 15.15 -6.75 7.20
N ALA A 60 15.54 -5.78 6.39
CA ALA A 60 16.77 -5.09 6.64
C ALA A 60 16.77 -4.58 8.08
N GLU A 61 17.56 -5.18 8.95
CA GLU A 61 17.70 -4.79 10.37
C GLU A 61 18.34 -3.40 10.55
N SER A 62 18.62 -2.68 9.46
CA SER A 62 19.21 -1.35 9.48
C SER A 62 18.24 -0.32 8.89
N THR A 63 18.01 0.74 9.65
CA THR A 63 17.35 1.95 9.18
C THR A 63 18.22 2.75 8.19
N GLU A 64 19.44 2.33 7.92
CA GLU A 64 20.35 2.95 6.96
C GLU A 64 20.17 2.31 5.57
N SER A 65 20.03 3.16 4.56
CA SER A 65 20.00 2.76 3.15
C SER A 65 21.42 2.68 2.61
N ASP A 66 21.69 1.70 1.72
CA ASP A 66 22.95 1.59 0.98
C ASP A 66 23.12 2.71 -0.06
N SER A 67 22.16 3.62 -0.21
CA SER A 67 22.21 4.72 -1.17
C SER A 67 23.13 5.82 -0.65
N PRO A 68 24.31 6.05 -1.27
CA PRO A 68 25.23 7.07 -0.82
C PRO A 68 24.65 8.47 -1.03
N LEU A 69 24.99 9.38 -0.11
CA LEU A 69 24.67 10.78 -0.30
C LEU A 69 25.38 11.34 -1.53
N LEU A 70 24.64 12.04 -2.37
CA LEU A 70 25.20 12.70 -3.55
C LEU A 70 25.92 14.00 -3.13
N PRO A 71 27.10 14.30 -3.71
CA PRO A 71 27.81 15.55 -3.49
C PRO A 71 27.09 16.72 -4.19
N GLY A 72 27.29 17.91 -3.65
CA GLY A 72 26.89 19.16 -4.29
C GLY A 72 25.81 19.92 -3.53
N GLY A 73 25.58 21.19 -3.92
CA GLY A 73 24.62 22.07 -3.32
C GLY A 73 23.19 21.90 -3.84
N ASP A 74 22.32 22.85 -3.52
CA ASP A 74 20.93 22.89 -3.97
C ASP A 74 20.82 23.10 -5.51
N THR A 75 20.60 22.00 -6.24
CA THR A 75 20.46 21.97 -7.69
C THR A 75 18.99 22.05 -8.16
N ARG A 76 18.05 22.42 -7.29
CA ARG A 76 16.64 22.60 -7.69
C ARG A 76 16.50 23.54 -8.87
N SER A 77 15.63 23.17 -9.83
CA SER A 77 15.21 24.06 -10.89
C SER A 77 14.48 25.30 -10.32
N SER A 78 14.45 26.38 -11.08
CA SER A 78 13.71 27.59 -10.67
C SER A 78 12.23 27.31 -10.37
N ARG A 79 11.61 26.38 -11.12
CA ARG A 79 10.22 25.94 -10.88
C ARG A 79 10.09 25.20 -9.56
N LEU A 80 10.99 24.27 -9.25
CA LEU A 80 10.95 23.52 -8.00
C LEU A 80 11.22 24.45 -6.81
N LYS A 81 12.17 25.41 -6.93
CA LYS A 81 12.42 26.45 -5.91
C LYS A 81 11.20 27.31 -5.65
N ALA A 82 10.46 27.68 -6.70
CA ALA A 82 9.24 28.49 -6.54
C ALA A 82 8.14 27.75 -5.76
N ILE A 83 8.03 26.43 -5.92
CA ILE A 83 7.03 25.59 -5.23
C ILE A 83 7.46 25.28 -3.79
N THR A 84 8.74 25.05 -3.56
CA THR A 84 9.28 24.54 -2.29
C THR A 84 10.06 25.61 -1.51
N GLY A 85 9.94 26.88 -1.88
CA GLY A 85 10.74 27.97 -1.29
C GLY A 85 10.46 28.27 0.18
N SER A 86 9.29 27.86 0.69
CA SER A 86 8.90 27.98 2.09
C SER A 86 9.23 26.73 2.93
N TRP A 87 9.83 25.70 2.33
CA TRP A 87 10.12 24.46 3.02
C TRP A 87 11.48 24.53 3.72
N ASN A 88 11.57 23.97 4.93
CA ASN A 88 12.79 23.92 5.71
C ASN A 88 13.69 22.72 5.36
N THR A 89 13.32 21.94 4.36
CA THR A 89 14.06 20.77 3.87
C THR A 89 15.51 21.13 3.57
N ASN A 90 16.45 20.35 4.03
CA ASN A 90 17.86 20.45 3.67
C ASN A 90 18.11 19.84 2.27
N TRP A 91 18.00 20.68 1.24
CA TRP A 91 18.11 20.27 -0.17
C TRP A 91 19.52 19.89 -0.61
N GLU A 92 20.54 20.15 0.22
CA GLU A 92 21.91 19.77 -0.07
C GLU A 92 22.20 18.32 0.34
N ARG A 93 21.44 17.79 1.30
CA ARG A 93 21.53 16.39 1.75
C ARG A 93 20.52 15.55 0.95
N ARG A 94 21.00 14.69 0.04
CA ARG A 94 20.15 13.92 -0.86
C ARG A 94 20.81 12.65 -1.36
N THR A 95 19.99 11.67 -1.75
CA THR A 95 20.42 10.42 -2.40
C THR A 95 20.00 10.35 -3.87
N ILE A 96 19.29 11.37 -4.36
CA ILE A 96 18.77 11.46 -5.74
C ILE A 96 19.18 12.78 -6.40
N GLU A 97 19.09 12.85 -7.72
CA GLU A 97 19.19 14.11 -8.43
C GLU A 97 17.87 14.88 -8.36
N LEU A 98 17.92 16.17 -7.96
CA LEU A 98 16.70 16.97 -7.73
C LEU A 98 15.89 17.21 -9.00
N HIS A 99 16.46 17.03 -10.18
CA HIS A 99 15.73 17.12 -11.44
C HIS A 99 14.79 15.93 -11.69
N GLU A 100 14.93 14.82 -10.93
CA GLU A 100 14.01 13.67 -10.98
C GLU A 100 12.67 13.99 -10.32
N LEU A 101 12.63 14.97 -9.41
CA LEU A 101 11.41 15.39 -8.75
C LEU A 101 10.51 16.18 -9.72
N ARG A 102 9.24 15.78 -9.79
CA ARG A 102 8.19 16.39 -10.62
C ARG A 102 7.07 16.91 -9.74
N HIS A 103 6.47 18.01 -10.12
CA HIS A 103 5.27 18.50 -9.44
C HIS A 103 4.04 17.77 -9.98
N GLY A 104 3.31 17.09 -9.09
CA GLY A 104 2.13 16.28 -9.40
C GLY A 104 0.85 17.10 -9.67
N GLY A 105 0.86 18.39 -9.32
CA GLY A 105 -0.31 19.28 -9.44
C GLY A 105 -0.73 19.88 -8.11
N PRO A 106 -1.15 19.08 -7.11
CA PRO A 106 -1.51 19.58 -5.79
C PRO A 106 -0.29 20.17 -5.03
N PRO A 107 -0.47 21.22 -4.21
CA PRO A 107 0.58 21.68 -3.30
C PRO A 107 0.80 20.67 -2.17
N ARG A 108 1.78 20.92 -1.30
CA ARG A 108 1.99 20.16 -0.06
C ARG A 108 0.67 20.08 0.73
N ASP A 109 0.28 18.85 1.14
CA ASP A 109 -0.99 18.51 1.76
C ASP A 109 -2.25 18.93 0.97
N GLY A 110 -2.09 19.21 -0.34
CA GLY A 110 -3.22 19.46 -1.25
C GLY A 110 -4.10 18.22 -1.46
N ILE A 111 -3.50 17.02 -1.30
CA ILE A 111 -4.17 15.75 -1.00
C ILE A 111 -4.00 15.58 0.51
N PRO A 112 -5.03 15.89 1.34
CA PRO A 112 -4.85 15.96 2.78
C PRO A 112 -4.68 14.56 3.38
N PRO A 113 -3.59 14.27 4.11
CA PRO A 113 -3.46 13.02 4.84
C PRO A 113 -4.47 12.94 5.99
N ILE A 114 -4.75 11.73 6.48
CA ILE A 114 -5.60 11.49 7.64
C ILE A 114 -4.70 11.30 8.85
N ASP A 115 -4.70 12.27 9.78
CA ASP A 115 -3.83 12.29 10.95
C ASP A 115 -4.57 11.87 12.25
N ASP A 116 -5.90 11.91 12.25
CA ASP A 116 -6.76 11.44 13.36
C ASP A 116 -7.80 10.46 12.79
N PRO A 117 -7.38 9.24 12.40
CA PRO A 117 -8.27 8.26 11.77
C PRO A 117 -9.33 7.78 12.75
N LYS A 118 -10.59 7.80 12.30
CA LYS A 118 -11.72 7.21 13.00
C LYS A 118 -12.11 5.90 12.36
N HIS A 119 -12.53 4.97 13.16
CA HIS A 119 -12.85 3.63 12.72
C HIS A 119 -14.27 3.24 13.15
N VAL A 120 -14.91 2.44 12.32
CA VAL A 120 -16.24 1.85 12.54
C VAL A 120 -16.15 0.33 12.51
N SER A 121 -17.22 -0.36 12.92
CA SER A 121 -17.35 -1.81 12.74
C SER A 121 -17.60 -2.16 11.27
N ALA A 122 -17.47 -3.45 10.92
CA ALA A 122 -17.82 -3.95 9.60
C ALA A 122 -19.30 -3.71 9.28
N ASP A 123 -20.19 -3.97 10.24
CA ASP A 123 -21.65 -3.76 10.09
C ASP A 123 -22.01 -2.28 9.81
N GLU A 124 -21.30 -1.34 10.44
CA GLU A 124 -21.49 0.09 10.17
C GLU A 124 -20.93 0.48 8.79
N ALA A 125 -19.86 -0.16 8.34
CA ALA A 125 -19.25 0.09 7.04
C ALA A 125 -20.10 -0.43 5.87
N GLU A 126 -20.86 -1.51 6.02
CA GLU A 126 -21.77 -2.06 5.00
C GLU A 126 -22.80 -1.04 4.47
N ALA A 127 -23.10 0.00 5.23
CA ALA A 127 -24.02 1.04 4.78
C ALA A 127 -23.45 1.89 3.62
N TRP A 128 -22.15 1.79 3.33
CA TRP A 128 -21.49 2.65 2.35
C TRP A 128 -20.28 2.04 1.65
N LEU A 129 -19.87 0.82 1.98
CA LEU A 129 -18.77 0.07 1.39
C LEU A 129 -19.32 -1.26 0.87
N GLU A 130 -19.25 -1.45 -0.44
CA GLU A 130 -19.72 -2.67 -1.08
C GLU A 130 -18.73 -3.83 -0.85
N GLY A 131 -19.23 -5.06 -0.84
CA GLY A 131 -18.45 -6.24 -0.48
C GLY A 131 -17.23 -6.49 -1.35
N ASN A 132 -17.29 -6.15 -2.64
CA ASN A 132 -16.19 -6.31 -3.59
C ASN A 132 -15.21 -5.12 -3.62
N GLU A 133 -15.48 -4.03 -2.90
CA GLU A 133 -14.56 -2.90 -2.91
C GLU A 133 -13.22 -3.23 -2.23
N PRO A 134 -12.09 -2.77 -2.81
CA PRO A 134 -10.77 -3.06 -2.30
C PRO A 134 -10.48 -2.30 -1.00
N VAL A 135 -9.89 -3.01 -0.06
CA VAL A 135 -9.38 -2.46 1.20
C VAL A 135 -7.94 -2.89 1.42
N ILE A 136 -7.11 -2.04 2.01
CA ILE A 136 -5.83 -2.44 2.56
C ILE A 136 -6.10 -3.10 3.90
N ALA A 137 -5.88 -4.41 3.99
CA ALA A 137 -5.95 -5.16 5.23
C ALA A 137 -4.60 -5.12 5.94
N PHE A 138 -4.61 -4.71 7.19
CA PHE A 138 -3.45 -4.68 8.05
C PHE A 138 -3.76 -5.31 9.41
N ILE A 139 -2.97 -6.29 9.79
CA ILE A 139 -3.14 -7.04 11.03
C ILE A 139 -1.91 -6.87 11.91
N ARG A 140 -2.12 -6.52 13.17
CA ARG A 140 -1.05 -6.40 14.15
C ARG A 140 -1.45 -6.99 15.50
N GLY A 141 -0.85 -8.11 15.85
CA GLY A 141 -1.26 -8.88 17.01
C GLY A 141 -2.72 -9.34 16.86
N THR A 142 -3.58 -8.94 17.79
CA THR A 142 -5.02 -9.25 17.75
C THR A 142 -5.88 -8.19 17.07
N GLU A 143 -5.29 -7.06 16.67
CA GLU A 143 -6.02 -6.00 15.98
C GLU A 143 -5.94 -6.17 14.45
N ALA A 144 -7.10 -6.16 13.80
CA ALA A 144 -7.25 -6.12 12.36
C ALA A 144 -7.90 -4.79 11.95
N ARG A 145 -7.32 -4.14 10.94
CA ARG A 145 -7.80 -2.89 10.35
C ARG A 145 -7.95 -3.02 8.85
N ALA A 146 -9.01 -2.42 8.32
CA ALA A 146 -9.19 -2.25 6.88
C ALA A 146 -9.23 -0.77 6.52
N TYR A 147 -8.51 -0.41 5.47
CA TYR A 147 -8.45 0.97 4.96
C TYR A 147 -8.99 0.96 3.52
N PRO A 148 -10.27 1.34 3.32
CA PRO A 148 -10.91 1.30 2.01
C PRO A 148 -10.19 2.18 0.99
N LEU A 149 -9.88 1.63 -0.19
CA LEU A 149 -9.23 2.41 -1.26
C LEU A 149 -10.12 3.57 -1.74
N GLN A 150 -11.44 3.47 -1.60
CA GLN A 150 -12.34 4.59 -1.87
C GLN A 150 -12.06 5.84 -1.01
N ILE A 151 -11.39 5.67 0.15
CA ILE A 151 -10.92 6.76 1.01
C ILE A 151 -9.47 7.11 0.64
N LEU A 152 -8.59 6.11 0.57
CA LEU A 152 -7.16 6.31 0.32
C LEU A 152 -6.88 6.96 -1.04
N ILE A 153 -7.72 6.76 -2.06
CA ILE A 153 -7.58 7.39 -3.37
C ILE A 153 -7.71 8.94 -3.32
N TRP A 154 -8.28 9.48 -2.23
CA TRP A 154 -8.45 10.91 -1.99
C TRP A 154 -7.50 11.48 -0.95
N HIS A 155 -6.81 10.61 -0.19
CA HIS A 155 -5.99 10.98 0.96
C HIS A 155 -4.56 10.49 0.87
N GLU A 156 -4.32 9.38 0.15
CA GLU A 156 -3.02 8.74 -0.09
C GLU A 156 -2.27 8.28 1.17
N ILE A 157 -2.46 8.96 2.32
CA ILE A 157 -1.73 8.72 3.57
C ILE A 157 -2.68 8.70 4.76
N VAL A 158 -2.49 7.70 5.65
CA VAL A 158 -3.11 7.66 6.99
C VAL A 158 -2.03 7.44 8.04
N ASN A 159 -1.91 8.36 8.99
CA ASN A 159 -1.07 8.22 10.19
C ASN A 159 -1.90 7.57 11.29
N ASP A 160 -1.71 6.27 11.57
CA ASP A 160 -2.54 5.51 12.52
C ASP A 160 -1.71 4.86 13.63
N ARG A 161 -2.40 4.16 14.53
CA ARG A 161 -1.87 3.22 15.53
C ARG A 161 -2.69 1.95 15.53
N VAL A 162 -2.03 0.81 15.36
CA VAL A 162 -2.66 -0.52 15.36
C VAL A 162 -1.88 -1.43 16.30
N GLY A 163 -2.53 -2.09 17.23
CA GLY A 163 -1.88 -2.90 18.26
C GLY A 163 -0.91 -2.09 19.15
N GLY A 164 -1.10 -0.77 19.23
CA GLY A 164 -0.20 0.15 19.94
C GLY A 164 0.97 0.67 19.10
N ASP A 165 1.29 0.05 17.96
CA ASP A 165 2.36 0.46 17.06
C ASP A 165 1.94 1.64 16.18
N PRO A 166 2.81 2.66 15.99
CA PRO A 166 2.55 3.76 15.07
C PRO A 166 2.79 3.28 13.63
N VAL A 167 1.76 3.34 12.79
CA VAL A 167 1.80 2.84 11.41
C VAL A 167 1.45 3.92 10.40
N LEU A 168 2.07 3.84 9.24
CA LEU A 168 1.82 4.67 8.08
C LEU A 168 1.18 3.81 6.98
N ILE A 169 -0.08 4.07 6.71
CA ILE A 169 -0.79 3.40 5.62
C ILE A 169 -0.71 4.30 4.40
N THR A 170 -0.24 3.78 3.28
CA THR A 170 -0.08 4.58 2.06
C THR A 170 -0.71 3.91 0.85
N PHE A 171 -1.24 4.73 -0.05
CA PHE A 171 -1.70 4.31 -1.36
C PHE A 171 -1.33 5.36 -2.40
N CYS A 172 -0.53 4.97 -3.40
CA CYS A 172 -0.26 5.79 -4.59
C CYS A 172 -1.15 5.32 -5.74
N PRO A 173 -2.22 6.03 -6.11
CA PRO A 173 -3.11 5.61 -7.20
C PRO A 173 -2.38 5.50 -8.55
N LEU A 174 -1.42 6.39 -8.80
CA LEU A 174 -0.67 6.41 -10.06
C LEU A 174 0.21 5.18 -10.25
N CYS A 175 0.64 4.56 -9.16
CA CYS A 175 1.48 3.35 -9.15
C CYS A 175 0.70 2.07 -8.81
N ASN A 176 -0.57 2.20 -8.44
CA ASN A 176 -1.36 1.16 -7.77
C ASN A 176 -0.60 0.58 -6.56
N SER A 177 0.17 1.41 -5.85
CA SER A 177 1.09 0.98 -4.81
C SER A 177 0.48 1.18 -3.44
N SER A 178 0.21 0.08 -2.74
CA SER A 178 -0.24 0.04 -1.35
C SER A 178 0.87 -0.50 -0.47
N ILE A 179 1.33 0.29 0.48
CA ILE A 179 2.42 -0.10 1.38
C ILE A 179 2.12 0.42 2.79
N VAL A 180 2.39 -0.41 3.78
CA VAL A 180 2.32 -0.06 5.19
C VAL A 180 3.72 -0.02 5.78
N PHE A 181 4.01 1.03 6.57
CA PHE A 181 5.29 1.20 7.23
C PHE A 181 5.11 1.40 8.74
N ASP A 182 6.15 1.07 9.50
CA ASP A 182 6.34 1.62 10.83
C ASP A 182 6.75 3.09 10.73
N ARG A 183 6.12 3.96 11.51
CA ARG A 183 6.43 5.40 11.50
C ARG A 183 7.64 5.78 12.37
N ARG A 184 8.30 4.80 12.98
CA ARG A 184 9.53 5.03 13.77
C ARG A 184 10.74 5.10 12.85
N VAL A 185 11.55 6.11 13.07
CA VAL A 185 12.91 6.21 12.53
C VAL A 185 13.84 6.42 13.72
N GLY A 186 14.67 5.43 14.04
CA GLY A 186 15.33 5.36 15.33
C GLY A 186 14.32 5.33 16.48
N ASP A 187 14.52 6.17 17.49
CA ASP A 187 13.65 6.25 18.67
C ASP A 187 12.46 7.24 18.51
N GLN A 188 12.31 7.86 17.34
CA GLN A 188 11.27 8.89 17.11
C GLN A 188 10.15 8.41 16.20
N VAL A 189 8.93 8.82 16.53
CA VAL A 189 7.74 8.59 15.72
C VAL A 189 7.46 9.83 14.88
N TYR A 190 7.32 9.66 13.58
CA TYR A 190 7.06 10.75 12.64
C TYR A 190 5.61 10.72 12.12
N GLU A 191 5.12 11.88 11.75
CA GLU A 191 3.88 12.04 10.98
C GLU A 191 4.23 12.41 9.54
N PHE A 192 3.54 11.79 8.60
CA PHE A 192 3.81 11.95 7.17
C PHE A 192 2.67 12.67 6.48
N GLY A 193 3.03 13.44 5.46
CA GLY A 193 2.11 14.15 4.59
C GLY A 193 2.45 13.98 3.12
N THR A 194 1.54 14.42 2.25
CA THR A 194 1.74 14.43 0.80
C THR A 194 2.54 15.68 0.41
N SER A 195 3.65 15.49 -0.28
CA SER A 195 4.49 16.61 -0.71
C SER A 195 3.96 17.35 -1.94
N GLY A 196 3.07 16.73 -2.71
CA GLY A 196 2.66 17.18 -4.04
C GLY A 196 3.74 16.96 -5.11
N LEU A 197 4.84 16.30 -4.74
CA LEU A 197 5.92 15.90 -5.66
C LEU A 197 5.80 14.40 -5.98
N LEU A 198 6.29 14.06 -7.17
CA LEU A 198 6.39 12.69 -7.68
C LEU A 198 7.83 12.44 -8.14
N ARG A 199 8.26 11.18 -8.09
CA ARG A 199 9.46 10.68 -8.72
C ARG A 199 9.13 9.36 -9.41
N ASN A 200 9.40 9.25 -10.71
CA ASN A 200 8.97 8.11 -11.53
C ASN A 200 7.45 7.82 -11.41
N SER A 201 6.64 8.89 -11.34
CA SER A 201 5.17 8.82 -11.11
C SER A 201 4.76 8.37 -9.71
N ASP A 202 5.67 7.94 -8.87
CA ASP A 202 5.38 7.49 -7.51
C ASP A 202 5.37 8.64 -6.50
N LEU A 203 4.52 8.49 -5.48
CA LEU A 203 4.31 9.44 -4.40
C LEU A 203 5.62 9.73 -3.66
N VAL A 204 5.97 11.01 -3.57
CA VAL A 204 6.98 11.50 -2.65
C VAL A 204 6.28 12.04 -1.41
N MET A 205 6.43 11.35 -0.31
CA MET A 205 5.94 11.79 1.02
C MET A 205 6.90 12.79 1.64
N TYR A 206 6.48 13.47 2.69
CA TYR A 206 7.39 14.21 3.56
C TYR A 206 7.04 13.95 5.03
N ASP A 207 8.02 13.97 5.93
CA ASP A 207 7.75 14.00 7.35
C ASP A 207 7.54 15.44 7.85
N ARG A 208 6.63 15.63 8.80
CA ARG A 208 6.26 16.96 9.30
C ARG A 208 7.30 17.58 10.25
N THR A 209 8.23 16.79 10.75
CA THR A 209 9.23 17.25 11.76
C THR A 209 10.42 17.90 11.09
N THR A 210 11.02 17.22 10.11
CA THR A 210 12.24 17.68 9.43
C THR A 210 11.97 18.19 8.02
N GLU A 211 10.76 17.96 7.52
CA GLU A 211 10.37 18.18 6.13
C GLU A 211 11.26 17.41 5.14
N SER A 212 11.89 16.30 5.59
CA SER A 212 12.60 15.40 4.68
C SER A 212 11.63 14.70 3.74
N LEU A 213 12.10 14.46 2.51
CA LEU A 213 11.32 13.78 1.47
C LEU A 213 11.60 12.29 1.47
N TRP A 214 10.54 11.50 1.29
CA TRP A 214 10.57 10.04 1.34
C TRP A 214 9.89 9.45 0.11
N GLN A 215 10.56 8.48 -0.53
CA GLN A 215 9.99 7.74 -1.66
C GLN A 215 9.04 6.67 -1.14
N GLN A 216 7.77 6.71 -1.53
CA GLN A 216 6.76 5.77 -1.03
C GLN A 216 7.10 4.33 -1.39
N LEU A 217 7.41 4.02 -2.64
CA LEU A 217 7.62 2.65 -3.11
C LEU A 217 8.85 1.98 -2.45
N THR A 218 9.88 2.73 -2.09
CA THR A 218 11.11 2.18 -1.50
C THR A 218 11.22 2.38 -0.01
N GLY A 219 10.36 3.22 0.60
CA GLY A 219 10.46 3.62 2.00
C GLY A 219 11.71 4.44 2.33
N THR A 220 12.45 4.92 1.34
CA THR A 220 13.76 5.57 1.53
C THR A 220 13.60 7.07 1.65
N GLY A 221 14.27 7.68 2.63
CA GLY A 221 14.50 9.13 2.69
C GLY A 221 15.40 9.56 1.54
N ILE A 222 14.92 10.47 0.70
CA ILE A 222 15.60 10.83 -0.55
C ILE A 222 16.20 12.23 -0.53
N VAL A 223 15.66 13.16 0.27
CA VAL A 223 16.18 14.52 0.45
C VAL A 223 15.88 14.98 1.87
N GLY A 224 16.79 15.68 2.50
CA GLY A 224 16.61 16.24 3.84
C GLY A 224 17.47 15.54 4.90
N GLU A 225 17.16 15.77 6.16
CA GLU A 225 17.93 15.23 7.27
C GLU A 225 17.91 13.70 7.31
N HIS A 226 16.82 13.10 6.81
CA HIS A 226 16.66 11.67 6.70
C HIS A 226 17.07 11.07 5.34
N ALA A 227 17.82 11.82 4.51
CA ALA A 227 18.34 11.26 3.27
C ALA A 227 19.29 10.10 3.57
N GLY A 228 18.94 8.91 3.09
CA GLY A 228 19.63 7.65 3.34
C GLY A 228 19.00 6.78 4.41
N ASP A 229 18.06 7.28 5.20
CA ASP A 229 17.31 6.46 6.17
C ASP A 229 16.22 5.65 5.44
N ARG A 230 15.71 4.60 6.09
CA ARG A 230 14.67 3.72 5.52
C ARG A 230 13.57 3.46 6.55
N LEU A 231 12.32 3.55 6.09
CA LEU A 231 11.16 3.09 6.84
C LEU A 231 11.09 1.56 6.82
N ILE A 232 10.59 1.00 7.90
CA ILE A 232 10.37 -0.44 8.05
C ILE A 232 9.04 -0.80 7.41
N PHE A 233 9.06 -1.69 6.42
CA PHE A 233 7.86 -2.23 5.78
C PHE A 233 7.12 -3.19 6.72
N LEU A 234 5.81 -3.15 6.68
CA LEU A 234 4.95 -4.06 7.44
C LEU A 234 4.05 -4.85 6.48
N PRO A 235 3.83 -6.16 6.73
CA PRO A 235 2.97 -6.96 5.85
C PRO A 235 1.56 -6.41 5.78
N SER A 236 1.03 -6.27 4.57
CA SER A 236 -0.35 -5.88 4.29
C SER A 236 -0.78 -6.44 2.94
N SER A 237 -2.08 -6.53 2.68
CA SER A 237 -2.63 -7.03 1.42
C SER A 237 -3.79 -6.17 0.97
N ILE A 238 -4.00 -6.03 -0.35
CA ILE A 238 -5.25 -5.52 -0.90
C ILE A 238 -6.19 -6.70 -1.09
N VAL A 239 -7.33 -6.64 -0.43
CA VAL A 239 -8.38 -7.67 -0.49
C VAL A 239 -9.74 -7.02 -0.66
N SER A 240 -10.78 -7.80 -0.94
CA SER A 240 -12.15 -7.30 -0.91
C SER A 240 -12.60 -7.00 0.54
N PHE A 241 -13.56 -6.10 0.69
CA PHE A 241 -14.17 -5.87 2.00
C PHE A 241 -14.85 -7.14 2.53
N ASP A 242 -15.43 -7.96 1.65
CA ASP A 242 -16.02 -9.25 2.02
C ASP A 242 -14.97 -10.21 2.59
N ASP A 243 -13.81 -10.32 1.96
CA ASP A 243 -12.72 -11.16 2.47
C ASP A 243 -12.27 -10.70 3.85
N PHE A 244 -12.10 -9.38 4.02
CA PHE A 244 -11.68 -8.83 5.30
C PHE A 244 -12.71 -9.08 6.41
N ARG A 245 -14.00 -8.75 6.20
CA ARG A 245 -15.03 -8.90 7.24
C ARG A 245 -15.31 -10.35 7.61
N ASN A 246 -15.22 -11.26 6.63
CA ASN A 246 -15.36 -12.69 6.85
C ASN A 246 -14.20 -13.26 7.65
N ALA A 247 -13.00 -12.75 7.39
CA ALA A 247 -11.77 -13.17 8.06
C ALA A 247 -11.66 -12.59 9.47
N TYR A 248 -12.06 -11.34 9.64
CA TYR A 248 -11.90 -10.55 10.86
C TYR A 248 -13.21 -9.82 11.23
N PRO A 249 -14.23 -10.53 11.72
CA PRO A 249 -15.55 -9.94 12.01
C PRO A 249 -15.50 -8.83 13.06
N GLU A 250 -14.52 -8.85 13.98
CA GLU A 250 -14.28 -7.80 14.98
C GLU A 250 -13.32 -6.70 14.46
N GLY A 251 -12.85 -6.84 13.22
CA GLY A 251 -11.94 -5.88 12.57
C GLY A 251 -12.58 -4.49 12.45
N LYS A 252 -11.75 -3.47 12.41
CA LYS A 252 -12.21 -2.09 12.31
C LYS A 252 -11.89 -1.52 10.93
N ILE A 253 -12.81 -0.73 10.41
CA ILE A 253 -12.74 -0.14 9.08
C ILE A 253 -12.53 1.38 9.23
N LEU A 254 -11.58 1.95 8.49
CA LEU A 254 -11.39 3.41 8.43
C LEU A 254 -12.69 4.07 7.99
N SER A 255 -13.16 5.02 8.79
CA SER A 255 -14.43 5.73 8.57
C SER A 255 -14.29 6.81 7.49
N ARG A 256 -15.41 7.10 6.81
CA ARG A 256 -15.56 8.29 5.95
C ARG A 256 -15.54 9.62 6.73
N GLU A 257 -15.59 9.58 8.07
CA GLU A 257 -15.47 10.77 8.93
C GLU A 257 -14.01 11.22 9.07
N THR A 258 -13.41 11.62 7.98
CA THR A 258 -12.01 12.03 7.88
C THR A 258 -11.75 13.49 8.23
N GLY A 259 -12.80 14.28 8.48
CA GLY A 259 -12.71 15.73 8.61
C GLY A 259 -12.67 16.49 7.28
N HIS A 260 -12.68 15.77 6.15
CA HIS A 260 -12.64 16.35 4.80
C HIS A 260 -13.87 15.96 3.99
N SER A 261 -14.33 16.87 3.14
CA SER A 261 -15.43 16.60 2.21
C SER A 261 -14.84 16.04 0.90
N ARG A 262 -15.11 14.78 0.60
CA ARG A 262 -14.72 14.08 -0.63
C ARG A 262 -15.88 13.22 -1.12
N THR A 263 -15.87 12.89 -2.41
CA THR A 263 -16.87 12.00 -3.00
C THR A 263 -16.40 10.55 -2.89
N TYR A 264 -16.37 10.03 -1.65
CA TYR A 264 -15.94 8.65 -1.40
C TYR A 264 -16.81 7.65 -2.15
N GLY A 265 -16.18 6.60 -2.69
CA GLY A 265 -16.79 5.64 -3.60
C GLY A 265 -16.57 5.97 -5.08
N TRP A 266 -16.29 7.26 -5.38
CA TRP A 266 -16.01 7.71 -6.75
C TRP A 266 -14.51 7.74 -7.03
N ASN A 267 -14.13 7.15 -8.14
CA ASN A 267 -12.77 7.10 -8.63
C ASN A 267 -12.43 8.38 -9.43
N PRO A 268 -11.48 9.23 -8.97
CA PRO A 268 -11.04 10.39 -9.75
C PRO A 268 -10.10 10.03 -10.92
N TYR A 269 -9.67 8.75 -11.04
CA TYR A 269 -8.72 8.23 -12.03
C TYR A 269 -9.37 7.24 -12.99
N VAL A 270 -10.63 7.46 -13.39
CA VAL A 270 -11.43 6.52 -14.19
C VAL A 270 -10.66 5.99 -15.41
N GLY A 271 -10.50 4.68 -15.47
CA GLY A 271 -9.85 3.96 -16.56
C GLY A 271 -8.33 4.15 -16.62
N TYR A 272 -7.70 4.64 -15.55
CA TYR A 272 -6.24 4.83 -15.50
C TYR A 272 -5.46 3.51 -15.58
N ASP A 273 -6.05 2.41 -15.12
CA ASP A 273 -5.42 1.10 -15.07
C ASP A 273 -5.64 0.23 -16.34
N ARG A 274 -5.97 0.86 -17.47
CA ARG A 274 -6.12 0.13 -18.74
C ARG A 274 -4.77 -0.34 -19.25
N ILE A 275 -4.69 -1.63 -19.54
CA ILE A 275 -3.51 -2.22 -20.19
C ILE A 275 -3.33 -1.54 -21.56
N GLY A 276 -2.14 -1.00 -21.81
CA GLY A 276 -1.81 -0.28 -23.03
C GLY A 276 -1.84 1.26 -22.91
N ASP A 277 -2.35 1.80 -21.80
CA ASP A 277 -2.22 3.22 -21.50
C ASP A 277 -0.80 3.55 -21.02
N SER A 278 -0.44 4.84 -21.10
CA SER A 278 0.87 5.32 -20.66
C SER A 278 0.81 5.84 -19.22
N PRO A 279 1.82 5.57 -18.39
CA PRO A 279 1.88 6.09 -17.03
C PRO A 279 1.91 7.63 -16.99
N PHE A 280 1.16 8.22 -16.07
CA PHE A 280 1.10 9.66 -15.89
C PHE A 280 2.41 10.21 -15.29
N LEU A 281 2.97 11.27 -15.88
CA LEU A 281 4.22 11.92 -15.43
C LEU A 281 5.44 11.01 -15.28
N PHE A 282 5.40 9.82 -15.86
CA PHE A 282 6.56 8.95 -15.95
C PHE A 282 7.47 9.41 -17.10
N THR A 283 8.76 9.58 -16.83
CA THR A 283 9.74 10.03 -17.82
C THR A 283 10.90 9.05 -18.01
N GLY A 284 10.86 7.92 -17.31
CA GLY A 284 11.82 6.83 -17.45
C GLY A 284 11.61 6.03 -18.73
N GLU A 285 12.51 5.12 -18.99
CA GLU A 285 12.35 4.11 -20.06
C GLU A 285 11.31 3.07 -19.61
N ILE A 286 10.43 2.70 -20.53
CA ILE A 286 9.45 1.63 -20.28
C ILE A 286 10.15 0.29 -20.46
N ASP A 287 10.19 -0.49 -19.39
CA ASP A 287 10.69 -1.87 -19.45
C ASP A 287 9.69 -2.76 -20.20
N SER A 288 10.14 -3.39 -21.27
CA SER A 288 9.31 -4.12 -22.21
C SER A 288 9.03 -5.58 -21.82
N ARG A 289 9.54 -6.05 -20.68
CA ARG A 289 9.28 -7.43 -20.20
C ARG A 289 7.80 -7.67 -19.90
N LEU A 290 7.09 -6.63 -19.44
CA LEU A 290 5.65 -6.61 -19.32
C LEU A 290 5.09 -5.30 -19.88
N THR A 291 3.77 -5.20 -20.04
CA THR A 291 3.14 -3.91 -20.36
C THR A 291 3.23 -2.97 -19.16
N ALA A 292 3.40 -1.67 -19.41
CA ALA A 292 3.64 -0.69 -18.34
C ALA A 292 2.58 -0.72 -17.23
N MET A 293 1.30 -0.88 -17.60
CA MET A 293 0.17 -0.88 -16.68
C MET A 293 -0.27 -2.29 -16.24
N GLU A 294 0.55 -3.33 -16.53
CA GLU A 294 0.35 -4.65 -15.95
C GLU A 294 0.49 -4.58 -14.43
N ARG A 295 -0.47 -5.16 -13.70
CA ARG A 295 -0.33 -5.33 -12.26
C ARG A 295 0.59 -6.51 -11.96
N VAL A 296 1.42 -6.33 -10.97
CA VAL A 296 2.29 -7.37 -10.45
C VAL A 296 2.20 -7.43 -8.93
N VAL A 297 2.20 -8.62 -8.37
CA VAL A 297 2.58 -8.83 -6.98
C VAL A 297 4.09 -8.83 -6.92
N ALA A 298 4.68 -7.90 -6.19
CA ALA A 298 6.13 -7.76 -6.13
C ALA A 298 6.65 -8.05 -4.72
N VAL A 299 7.73 -8.81 -4.66
CA VAL A 299 8.38 -9.25 -3.42
C VAL A 299 9.85 -8.90 -3.46
N THR A 300 10.38 -8.38 -2.36
CA THR A 300 11.82 -8.23 -2.13
C THR A 300 12.27 -9.23 -1.08
N LEU A 301 13.15 -10.13 -1.46
CA LEU A 301 13.73 -11.13 -0.57
C LEU A 301 15.16 -10.74 -0.21
N HIS A 302 15.53 -10.97 1.05
CA HIS A 302 16.91 -10.82 1.49
C HIS A 302 17.47 -12.20 1.84
N ASN A 303 18.43 -12.67 1.06
CA ASN A 303 19.09 -13.94 1.33
C ASN A 303 20.62 -13.77 1.30
N ARG A 304 21.28 -14.09 2.43
CA ARG A 304 22.76 -14.02 2.58
C ARG A 304 23.34 -12.68 2.15
N GLY A 305 22.69 -11.59 2.54
CA GLY A 305 23.14 -10.22 2.22
C GLY A 305 22.91 -9.79 0.77
N ARG A 306 22.12 -10.54 -0.01
CA ARG A 306 21.69 -10.17 -1.36
C ARG A 306 20.20 -9.88 -1.39
N GLU A 307 19.87 -8.78 -2.03
CA GLU A 307 18.49 -8.44 -2.38
C GLU A 307 18.11 -9.18 -3.67
N LEU A 308 16.95 -9.79 -3.69
CA LEU A 308 16.35 -10.42 -4.86
C LEU A 308 14.91 -9.93 -4.99
N ASN A 309 14.58 -9.37 -6.12
CA ASN A 309 13.26 -8.86 -6.43
C ASN A 309 12.56 -9.79 -7.42
N VAL A 310 11.31 -10.18 -7.11
CA VAL A 310 10.49 -11.06 -7.94
C VAL A 310 9.14 -10.41 -8.16
N ALA A 311 8.61 -10.47 -9.36
CA ALA A 311 7.29 -9.99 -9.72
C ALA A 311 6.46 -11.10 -10.34
N TYR A 312 5.24 -11.29 -9.81
CA TYR A 312 4.24 -12.24 -10.28
C TYR A 312 3.14 -11.47 -11.02
N PRO A 313 3.03 -11.58 -12.36
CA PRO A 313 2.01 -10.87 -13.12
C PRO A 313 0.59 -11.30 -12.72
N TYR A 314 -0.32 -10.34 -12.59
CA TYR A 314 -1.72 -10.63 -12.28
C TYR A 314 -2.40 -11.46 -13.35
N THR A 315 -2.00 -11.31 -14.61
CA THR A 315 -2.49 -12.15 -15.72
C THR A 315 -2.16 -13.62 -15.51
N THR A 316 -0.97 -13.93 -14.99
CA THR A 316 -0.58 -15.30 -14.62
C THR A 316 -1.34 -15.75 -13.37
N LEU A 317 -1.39 -14.92 -12.33
CA LEU A 317 -2.08 -15.24 -11.08
C LEU A 317 -3.57 -15.51 -11.28
N ALA A 318 -4.23 -14.74 -12.14
CA ALA A 318 -5.65 -14.94 -12.46
C ALA A 318 -5.93 -16.27 -13.18
N SER A 319 -4.94 -16.85 -13.86
CA SER A 319 -5.06 -18.16 -14.51
C SER A 319 -4.71 -19.32 -13.60
N GLU A 320 -3.66 -19.17 -12.78
CA GLU A 320 -3.15 -20.24 -11.91
C GLU A 320 -3.80 -20.27 -10.52
N HIS A 321 -4.23 -19.10 -10.02
CA HIS A 321 -4.78 -18.88 -8.68
C HIS A 321 -3.82 -19.17 -7.52
N VAL A 322 -2.89 -20.10 -7.69
CA VAL A 322 -1.86 -20.45 -6.70
C VAL A 322 -0.54 -20.70 -7.42
N ILE A 323 0.50 -20.02 -7.00
CA ILE A 323 1.86 -20.26 -7.47
C ILE A 323 2.71 -20.73 -6.30
N ASN A 324 3.27 -21.96 -6.39
CA ASN A 324 4.31 -22.44 -5.49
C ASN A 324 5.67 -22.16 -6.15
N ASP A 325 6.51 -21.36 -5.53
CA ASP A 325 7.78 -20.92 -6.11
C ASP A 325 8.95 -21.10 -5.14
N VAL A 326 10.16 -21.17 -5.70
CA VAL A 326 11.40 -21.24 -4.92
C VAL A 326 12.42 -20.26 -5.49
N GLN A 327 12.64 -19.17 -4.78
CA GLN A 327 13.57 -18.12 -5.20
C GLN A 327 14.81 -18.11 -4.30
N SER A 328 15.97 -18.44 -4.89
CA SER A 328 17.25 -18.53 -4.16
C SER A 328 17.19 -19.42 -2.91
N GLY A 329 16.42 -20.52 -2.94
CA GLY A 329 16.24 -21.44 -1.82
C GLY A 329 15.23 -20.98 -0.76
N VAL A 330 14.49 -19.91 -1.04
CA VAL A 330 13.36 -19.42 -0.23
C VAL A 330 12.07 -19.93 -0.87
N HIS A 331 11.31 -20.73 -0.15
CA HIS A 331 9.99 -21.16 -0.60
C HIS A 331 8.98 -20.03 -0.44
N LEU A 332 8.15 -19.84 -1.44
CA LEU A 332 7.06 -18.88 -1.47
C LEU A 332 5.79 -19.56 -1.98
N VAL A 333 4.67 -19.14 -1.47
CA VAL A 333 3.38 -19.39 -2.10
C VAL A 333 2.66 -18.06 -2.32
N VAL A 334 2.14 -17.86 -3.54
CA VAL A 334 1.35 -16.68 -3.91
C VAL A 334 -0.07 -17.14 -4.17
N PHE A 335 -1.00 -16.57 -3.43
CA PHE A 335 -2.44 -16.80 -3.60
C PHE A 335 -3.07 -15.69 -4.40
N HIS A 336 -4.07 -16.04 -5.20
CA HIS A 336 -4.95 -15.10 -5.89
C HIS A 336 -6.39 -15.60 -5.80
N GLU A 337 -7.27 -14.72 -5.36
CA GLU A 337 -8.71 -14.98 -5.22
C GLU A 337 -9.50 -13.90 -5.94
N ALA A 338 -10.44 -14.29 -6.82
CA ALA A 338 -11.31 -13.36 -7.52
C ALA A 338 -12.34 -12.73 -6.56
N GLY A 339 -12.87 -11.57 -6.89
CA GLY A 339 -13.93 -10.90 -6.13
C GLY A 339 -13.56 -9.50 -5.65
N THR A 340 -12.36 -8.99 -5.97
CA THR A 340 -11.93 -7.64 -5.60
C THR A 340 -11.95 -6.72 -6.80
N SER A 341 -12.73 -5.62 -6.73
CA SER A 341 -12.83 -4.64 -7.80
C SER A 341 -11.59 -3.75 -7.91
N SER A 342 -11.29 -3.26 -9.11
CA SER A 342 -10.26 -2.25 -9.31
C SER A 342 -10.74 -0.87 -8.84
N ALA A 343 -9.97 -0.22 -7.98
CA ALA A 343 -10.23 1.16 -7.58
C ALA A 343 -9.98 2.20 -8.69
N LEU A 344 -9.37 1.79 -9.84
CA LEU A 344 -8.89 2.70 -10.88
C LEU A 344 -9.61 2.52 -12.24
N ASP A 345 -10.59 1.59 -12.32
CA ASP A 345 -11.28 1.25 -13.57
C ASP A 345 -12.55 2.09 -13.79
N ALA A 346 -13.65 1.74 -13.12
CA ALA A 346 -14.94 2.41 -13.28
C ALA A 346 -15.04 3.71 -12.47
N GLN A 347 -16.11 4.47 -12.71
CA GLN A 347 -16.38 5.70 -11.98
C GLN A 347 -16.81 5.42 -10.53
N GLU A 348 -17.70 4.46 -10.33
CA GLU A 348 -17.98 3.90 -9.02
C GLU A 348 -17.03 2.72 -8.80
N ILE A 349 -16.31 2.70 -7.69
CA ILE A 349 -15.26 1.71 -7.46
C ILE A 349 -15.83 0.29 -7.41
N SER A 350 -17.02 0.13 -6.85
CA SER A 350 -17.73 -1.15 -6.80
C SER A 350 -18.09 -1.72 -8.19
N ASP A 351 -18.23 -0.84 -9.22
CA ASP A 351 -18.47 -1.24 -10.61
C ASP A 351 -17.17 -1.57 -11.38
N GLY A 352 -16.00 -1.42 -10.72
CA GLY A 352 -14.70 -1.75 -11.32
C GLY A 352 -14.61 -3.23 -11.69
N ARG A 353 -13.83 -3.52 -12.75
CA ARG A 353 -13.58 -4.92 -13.11
C ARG A 353 -12.93 -5.67 -11.94
N ASP A 354 -13.27 -6.94 -11.82
CA ASP A 354 -12.62 -7.84 -10.87
C ASP A 354 -11.14 -8.01 -11.25
N ILE A 355 -10.26 -7.70 -10.32
CA ILE A 355 -8.81 -7.90 -10.44
C ILE A 355 -8.30 -8.97 -9.48
N GLY A 356 -9.13 -9.37 -8.52
CA GLY A 356 -8.79 -10.30 -7.46
C GLY A 356 -7.99 -9.67 -6.31
N ALA A 357 -7.87 -10.45 -5.25
CA ALA A 357 -7.03 -10.21 -4.09
C ALA A 357 -5.77 -11.08 -4.17
N THR A 358 -4.69 -10.67 -3.50
CA THR A 358 -3.44 -11.43 -3.45
C THR A 358 -2.90 -11.56 -2.03
N GLY A 359 -2.15 -12.65 -1.79
CA GLY A 359 -1.42 -12.88 -0.56
C GLY A 359 -0.14 -13.66 -0.84
N VAL A 360 0.95 -13.32 -0.18
CA VAL A 360 2.23 -14.00 -0.31
C VAL A 360 2.68 -14.52 1.05
N PHE A 361 3.05 -15.80 1.10
CA PHE A 361 3.38 -16.46 2.36
C PHE A 361 4.61 -17.37 2.23
N ARG A 362 5.21 -17.64 3.37
CA ARG A 362 6.10 -18.78 3.57
C ARG A 362 5.25 -20.04 3.71
N PRO A 363 5.42 -21.04 2.86
CA PRO A 363 4.64 -22.28 2.95
C PRO A 363 5.15 -23.25 4.00
N GLU A 364 6.17 -22.91 4.78
CA GLU A 364 6.73 -23.75 5.84
C GLU A 364 5.83 -23.72 7.09
N LEU A 365 5.35 -24.86 7.51
CA LEU A 365 4.59 -25.04 8.74
C LEU A 365 5.08 -26.25 9.51
N ASN A 366 5.42 -26.09 10.80
CA ASN A 366 5.91 -27.17 11.67
C ASN A 366 7.13 -27.96 11.11
N GLY A 367 7.96 -27.28 10.31
CA GLY A 367 9.16 -27.87 9.69
C GLY A 367 8.90 -28.63 8.38
N GLU A 368 7.68 -28.60 7.87
CA GLU A 368 7.30 -29.15 6.57
C GLU A 368 6.97 -28.03 5.59
N VAL A 369 7.33 -28.20 4.31
CA VAL A 369 6.91 -27.32 3.22
C VAL A 369 5.57 -27.81 2.69
N LEU A 370 4.57 -26.98 2.75
CA LEU A 370 3.25 -27.25 2.18
C LEU A 370 3.24 -26.87 0.68
N TYR A 371 2.52 -27.65 -0.12
CA TYR A 371 2.25 -27.37 -1.52
C TYR A 371 0.77 -27.11 -1.71
N PHE A 372 0.44 -26.08 -2.46
CA PHE A 372 -0.92 -25.57 -2.60
C PHE A 372 -1.44 -25.72 -4.02
N THR A 373 -2.74 -25.95 -4.13
CA THR A 373 -3.48 -26.03 -5.39
C THR A 373 -4.89 -25.48 -5.19
N VAL A 374 -5.62 -25.26 -6.30
CA VAL A 374 -7.03 -24.89 -6.24
C VAL A 374 -7.89 -26.09 -6.64
N LYS A 375 -8.87 -26.43 -5.79
CA LYS A 375 -9.89 -27.46 -6.08
C LYS A 375 -11.28 -26.89 -5.81
N SER A 376 -12.12 -26.89 -6.83
CA SER A 376 -13.50 -26.36 -6.76
C SER A 376 -13.58 -24.90 -6.27
N GLY A 377 -12.57 -24.08 -6.61
CA GLY A 377 -12.49 -22.68 -6.21
C GLY A 377 -11.95 -22.43 -4.79
N GLU A 378 -11.55 -23.48 -4.05
CA GLU A 378 -10.93 -23.35 -2.73
C GLU A 378 -9.42 -23.60 -2.82
N ILE A 379 -8.61 -22.81 -2.09
CA ILE A 379 -7.16 -23.01 -1.93
C ILE A 379 -6.96 -24.16 -0.94
N ILE A 380 -6.25 -25.19 -1.35
CA ILE A 380 -6.06 -26.44 -0.55
C ILE A 380 -4.58 -26.78 -0.52
N ASP A 381 -4.03 -27.11 0.65
CA ASP A 381 -2.73 -27.78 0.72
C ASP A 381 -2.84 -29.26 0.34
N GLU A 382 -1.89 -29.74 -0.45
CA GLU A 382 -1.87 -31.12 -0.92
C GLU A 382 -1.39 -32.12 0.16
N ASN A 383 -0.68 -31.62 1.18
CA ASN A 383 -0.10 -32.45 2.23
C ASN A 383 -1.19 -32.99 3.17
N THR A 384 -2.17 -32.15 3.52
CA THR A 384 -3.21 -32.51 4.51
C THR A 384 -4.63 -32.40 3.96
N GLY A 385 -4.84 -31.68 2.86
CA GLY A 385 -6.14 -31.38 2.31
C GLY A 385 -6.90 -30.32 3.09
N SER A 386 -6.21 -29.49 3.88
CA SER A 386 -6.84 -28.35 4.56
C SER A 386 -7.14 -27.23 3.58
N THR A 387 -8.25 -26.51 3.82
CA THR A 387 -8.64 -25.33 3.05
C THR A 387 -8.11 -24.06 3.69
N TRP A 388 -7.61 -23.15 2.88
CA TRP A 388 -6.97 -21.90 3.28
C TRP A 388 -7.69 -20.70 2.69
N ASP A 389 -7.67 -19.58 3.38
CA ASP A 389 -8.16 -18.29 2.87
C ASP A 389 -7.03 -17.43 2.30
N ILE A 390 -7.42 -16.30 1.70
CA ILE A 390 -6.48 -15.35 1.08
C ILE A 390 -5.49 -14.73 2.08
N PHE A 391 -5.76 -14.81 3.38
CA PHE A 391 -4.86 -14.35 4.45
C PHE A 391 -3.87 -15.43 4.91
N GLY A 392 -3.83 -16.59 4.26
CA GLY A 392 -2.97 -17.70 4.63
C GLY A 392 -3.38 -18.41 5.92
N ARG A 393 -4.68 -18.37 6.28
CA ARG A 393 -5.23 -19.09 7.43
C ARG A 393 -5.89 -20.38 6.99
N ALA A 394 -5.61 -21.46 7.69
CA ALA A 394 -6.31 -22.72 7.49
C ALA A 394 -7.72 -22.63 8.11
N VAL A 395 -8.75 -22.57 7.28
CA VAL A 395 -10.16 -22.39 7.71
C VAL A 395 -10.90 -23.69 7.88
N LYS A 396 -10.45 -24.80 7.21
CA LYS A 396 -11.03 -26.14 7.31
C LYS A 396 -9.92 -27.20 7.28
N GLY A 397 -10.24 -28.42 7.71
CA GLY A 397 -9.36 -29.57 7.61
C GLY A 397 -8.45 -29.79 8.82
N PRO A 398 -7.44 -30.66 8.70
CA PRO A 398 -6.54 -31.04 9.79
C PRO A 398 -5.72 -29.86 10.35
N LEU A 399 -5.38 -28.89 9.52
CA LEU A 399 -4.59 -27.71 9.94
C LEU A 399 -5.46 -26.51 10.35
N ARG A 400 -6.77 -26.68 10.51
CA ARG A 400 -7.66 -25.58 10.88
C ARG A 400 -7.13 -24.78 12.08
N GLY A 401 -7.01 -23.47 11.90
CA GLY A 401 -6.47 -22.53 12.89
C GLY A 401 -4.97 -22.25 12.74
N ALA A 402 -4.28 -22.96 11.86
CA ALA A 402 -2.91 -22.62 11.51
C ALA A 402 -2.84 -21.35 10.65
N GLN A 403 -1.71 -20.65 10.71
CA GLN A 403 -1.41 -19.45 9.97
C GLN A 403 -0.06 -19.60 9.28
N LEU A 404 -0.01 -19.30 7.97
CA LEU A 404 1.24 -19.14 7.25
C LEU A 404 1.91 -17.82 7.61
N GLU A 405 3.23 -17.78 7.60
CA GLU A 405 4.00 -16.55 7.80
C GLU A 405 3.83 -15.63 6.58
N PRO A 406 3.29 -14.40 6.76
CA PRO A 406 3.12 -13.47 5.64
C PRO A 406 4.47 -12.92 5.19
N VAL A 407 4.65 -12.82 3.86
CA VAL A 407 5.80 -12.17 3.23
C VAL A 407 5.43 -10.76 2.84
N ILE A 408 6.31 -9.79 3.14
CA ILE A 408 6.12 -8.40 2.69
C ILE A 408 6.09 -8.39 1.16
N HIS A 409 4.98 -7.92 0.63
CA HIS A 409 4.74 -7.77 -0.80
C HIS A 409 3.93 -6.50 -1.06
N GLY A 410 3.82 -6.12 -2.32
CA GLY A 410 2.96 -5.02 -2.74
C GLY A 410 2.40 -5.27 -4.12
N ASP A 411 1.22 -4.67 -4.36
CA ASP A 411 0.54 -4.71 -5.65
C ASP A 411 0.86 -3.43 -6.41
N HIS A 412 1.61 -3.54 -7.49
CA HIS A 412 2.12 -2.39 -8.23
C HIS A 412 1.79 -2.49 -9.73
N PHE A 413 1.76 -1.35 -10.41
CA PHE A 413 1.96 -1.37 -11.86
C PHE A 413 3.43 -1.68 -12.18
N TRP A 414 3.66 -2.47 -13.22
CA TRP A 414 4.99 -2.90 -13.63
C TRP A 414 5.97 -1.74 -13.81
N PHE A 415 5.55 -0.67 -14.52
CA PHE A 415 6.42 0.48 -14.75
C PHE A 415 6.90 1.12 -13.44
N ALA A 416 6.03 1.18 -12.43
CA ALA A 416 6.35 1.81 -11.16
C ALA A 416 7.35 0.96 -10.37
N TRP A 417 7.10 -0.34 -10.29
CA TRP A 417 8.00 -1.25 -9.59
C TRP A 417 9.39 -1.30 -10.22
N VAL A 418 9.46 -1.58 -11.54
CA VAL A 418 10.74 -1.78 -12.24
C VAL A 418 11.58 -0.51 -12.33
N ALA A 419 10.97 0.68 -12.24
CA ALA A 419 11.71 1.94 -12.19
C ALA A 419 12.61 2.09 -10.95
N PHE A 420 12.30 1.37 -9.87
CA PHE A 420 13.10 1.35 -8.64
C PHE A 420 13.82 0.01 -8.43
N LYS A 421 13.38 -1.05 -9.09
CA LYS A 421 13.88 -2.43 -8.96
C LYS A 421 14.14 -3.05 -10.36
N PRO A 422 15.08 -2.49 -11.15
CA PRO A 422 15.29 -2.89 -12.56
C PRO A 422 15.72 -4.35 -12.73
N ASP A 423 16.41 -4.93 -11.74
CA ASP A 423 16.89 -6.31 -11.76
C ASP A 423 15.83 -7.34 -11.33
N THR A 424 14.55 -6.94 -11.27
CA THR A 424 13.44 -7.82 -10.89
C THR A 424 13.33 -9.00 -11.84
N ILE A 425 13.21 -10.20 -11.27
CA ILE A 425 12.85 -11.42 -12.01
C ILE A 425 11.32 -11.38 -12.22
N VAL A 426 10.88 -11.52 -13.46
CA VAL A 426 9.47 -11.73 -13.77
C VAL A 426 9.20 -13.22 -13.74
N TYR A 427 8.26 -13.65 -12.88
CA TYR A 427 7.84 -15.05 -12.84
C TYR A 427 7.26 -15.46 -14.21
N SER A 428 7.69 -16.60 -14.70
CA SER A 428 7.15 -17.28 -15.88
C SER A 428 7.04 -18.76 -15.58
N GLU A 429 5.99 -19.37 -16.05
CA GLU A 429 5.89 -20.84 -16.05
C GLU A 429 7.14 -21.43 -16.72
N GLY A 430 7.77 -22.40 -16.06
CA GLY A 430 8.96 -23.10 -16.53
C GLY A 430 8.67 -24.10 -17.66
#